data_5fa3ce9b69a977b0ab6eceeff48c58b7
#
_entry.id   5fa3ce9b69a977b0ab6eceeff48c58b7
#
_cell.length_a   1.000
_cell.length_b   1.000
_cell.length_c   1.000
_cell.angle_alpha   90.00
_cell.angle_beta   90.00
_cell.angle_gamma   90.00
#
_symmetry.space_group_name_H-M   'P 1'
#
loop_
_entity.id
_entity.type
_entity.pdbx_description
1 polymer ?
#
loop_
_entity_poly.entity_id
_entity_poly.type
_entity_poly.pdbx_seq_one_letter_code
_entity_poly.pdbx_strand_id
1 'polypeptide(L)'
;MKKVIRFVYRCLGYLICALHNLFYPVSLKLNPIKEKTVLFVAHQDDDVLFFHTFMKKEKPYVVLVSTGFSLTRMKEFKAAMKHYGLRYNYHCLKSRDERTEKIESIIKKELTRGEFTLCCSHSESGEYGHMMHKNVGKAVKKLSPCRTLSTVDKDKIGGDEYELDEPEIEEKINLFKCIYRSQLFVLDEYKIWVTHEGLTEVKR
;
A
#
# COMPACT_ATOMS: atom_id res chain seq x y z
N MET A 1 -11.13 -20.15 24.00
CA MET A 1 -11.43 -20.49 22.59
C MET A 1 -11.07 -19.35 21.61
N LYS A 2 -11.62 -18.12 21.71
CA LYS A 2 -11.30 -17.00 20.78
C LYS A 2 -9.81 -16.63 20.67
N LYS A 3 -9.01 -16.70 21.76
CA LYS A 3 -7.56 -16.41 21.75
C LYS A 3 -6.77 -17.46 20.96
N VAL A 4 -7.09 -18.74 21.10
CA VAL A 4 -6.44 -19.85 20.38
C VAL A 4 -6.73 -19.75 18.88
N ILE A 5 -7.97 -19.50 18.51
CA ILE A 5 -8.37 -19.32 17.12
C ILE A 5 -7.58 -18.16 16.48
N ARG A 6 -7.48 -16.99 17.16
CA ARG A 6 -6.68 -15.86 16.67
C ARG A 6 -5.19 -16.19 16.51
N PHE A 7 -4.64 -16.98 17.44
CA PHE A 7 -3.25 -17.42 17.37
C PHE A 7 -3.03 -18.30 16.13
N VAL A 8 -3.87 -19.31 15.94
CA VAL A 8 -3.81 -20.23 14.77
C VAL A 8 -3.91 -19.45 13.46
N TYR A 9 -4.86 -18.50 13.35
CA TYR A 9 -5.00 -17.65 12.16
C TYR A 9 -3.76 -16.79 11.89
N ARG A 10 -3.10 -16.28 12.94
CA ARG A 10 -1.84 -15.54 12.78
C ARG A 10 -0.69 -16.42 12.30
N CYS A 11 -0.55 -17.62 12.87
CA CYS A 11 0.47 -18.59 12.43
C CYS A 11 0.25 -19.00 10.98
N LEU A 12 -1.00 -19.25 10.58
CA LEU A 12 -1.33 -19.55 9.19
C LEU A 12 -1.06 -18.37 8.27
N GLY A 13 -1.38 -17.15 8.67
CA GLY A 13 -1.05 -15.94 7.92
C GLY A 13 0.46 -15.77 7.71
N TYR A 14 1.25 -16.03 8.76
CA TYR A 14 2.71 -16.02 8.65
C TYR A 14 3.22 -17.08 7.66
N LEU A 15 2.72 -18.31 7.76
CA LEU A 15 3.11 -19.41 6.87
C LEU A 15 2.79 -19.09 5.40
N ILE A 16 1.59 -18.58 5.13
CA ILE A 16 1.17 -18.19 3.77
C ILE A 16 2.09 -17.09 3.22
N CYS A 17 2.42 -16.08 4.02
CA CYS A 17 3.35 -15.04 3.62
C CYS A 17 4.77 -15.59 3.35
N ALA A 18 5.26 -16.47 4.22
CA ALA A 18 6.58 -17.08 4.06
C ALA A 18 6.66 -17.89 2.77
N LEU A 19 5.66 -18.72 2.48
CA LEU A 19 5.55 -19.47 1.23
C LEU A 19 5.46 -18.56 0.02
N HIS A 20 4.64 -17.52 0.07
CA HIS A 20 4.57 -16.54 -1.01
C HIS A 20 5.95 -15.92 -1.31
N ASN A 21 6.65 -15.43 -0.29
CA ASN A 21 7.97 -14.82 -0.46
C ASN A 21 9.05 -15.81 -0.95
N LEU A 22 8.88 -17.10 -0.67
CA LEU A 22 9.75 -18.16 -1.19
C LEU A 22 9.54 -18.41 -2.68
N PHE A 23 8.28 -18.47 -3.13
CA PHE A 23 7.95 -18.80 -4.53
C PHE A 23 7.87 -17.57 -5.44
N TYR A 24 7.67 -16.38 -4.91
CA TYR A 24 7.54 -15.16 -5.70
C TYR A 24 8.74 -14.86 -6.63
N PRO A 25 10.00 -15.06 -6.22
CA PRO A 25 11.15 -14.88 -7.13
C PRO A 25 11.13 -15.79 -8.35
N VAL A 26 10.61 -17.02 -8.21
CA VAL A 26 10.41 -17.94 -9.35
C VAL A 26 9.32 -17.43 -10.27
N SER A 27 8.20 -17.00 -9.72
CA SER A 27 7.11 -16.38 -10.49
C SER A 27 7.58 -15.16 -11.29
N LEU A 28 8.46 -14.32 -10.74
CA LEU A 28 9.04 -13.18 -11.45
C LEU A 28 9.96 -13.57 -12.62
N LYS A 29 10.71 -14.66 -12.49
CA LYS A 29 11.52 -15.16 -13.61
C LYS A 29 10.65 -15.60 -14.80
N LEU A 30 9.49 -16.21 -14.51
CA LEU A 30 8.54 -16.65 -15.51
C LEU A 30 7.70 -15.49 -16.08
N ASN A 31 7.45 -14.46 -15.27
CA ASN A 31 6.62 -13.32 -15.63
C ASN A 31 7.23 -12.02 -15.08
N PRO A 32 8.25 -11.45 -15.75
CA PRO A 32 8.97 -10.26 -15.26
C PRO A 32 8.03 -9.05 -15.12
N ILE A 33 8.37 -8.14 -14.20
CA ILE A 33 7.67 -6.88 -14.00
C ILE A 33 7.89 -6.02 -15.26
N LYS A 34 6.79 -5.60 -15.89
CA LYS A 34 6.80 -4.75 -17.08
C LYS A 34 6.33 -3.32 -16.79
N GLU A 35 5.70 -3.14 -15.65
CA GLU A 35 5.20 -1.85 -15.19
C GLU A 35 6.36 -0.88 -14.98
N LYS A 36 6.21 0.35 -15.46
CA LYS A 36 7.21 1.41 -15.27
C LYS A 36 6.98 2.21 -13.99
N THR A 37 5.84 2.01 -13.34
CA THR A 37 5.45 2.65 -12.09
C THR A 37 5.39 1.62 -10.97
N VAL A 38 5.94 1.95 -9.80
CA VAL A 38 5.81 1.15 -8.58
C VAL A 38 5.17 1.98 -7.46
N LEU A 39 4.22 1.37 -6.76
CA LEU A 39 3.55 1.94 -5.59
C LEU A 39 3.89 1.12 -4.34
N PHE A 40 4.45 1.78 -3.32
CA PHE A 40 4.70 1.19 -2.01
C PHE A 40 3.63 1.65 -1.01
N VAL A 41 2.84 0.71 -0.49
CA VAL A 41 1.82 0.94 0.54
C VAL A 41 2.22 0.27 1.86
N ALA A 42 1.97 0.94 2.97
CA ALA A 42 2.35 0.45 4.29
C ALA A 42 1.45 -0.70 4.74
N HIS A 43 0.14 -0.52 4.65
CA HIS A 43 -0.86 -1.50 5.08
C HIS A 43 -1.88 -1.78 3.97
N GLN A 44 -2.70 -2.80 4.19
CA GLN A 44 -3.88 -3.05 3.38
C GLN A 44 -4.93 -1.97 3.71
N ASP A 45 -5.65 -1.47 2.75
CA ASP A 45 -6.57 -0.34 2.79
C ASP A 45 -5.95 1.01 2.40
N ASP A 46 -4.66 1.25 2.69
CA ASP A 46 -3.94 2.45 2.27
C ASP A 46 -3.98 2.64 0.74
N ASP A 47 -3.96 1.53 -0.01
CA ASP A 47 -4.06 1.51 -1.47
C ASP A 47 -5.33 2.22 -1.95
N VAL A 48 -6.48 1.90 -1.39
CA VAL A 48 -7.74 2.56 -1.74
C VAL A 48 -7.86 3.93 -1.10
N LEU A 49 -7.43 4.08 0.16
CA LEU A 49 -7.62 5.33 0.89
C LEU A 49 -6.82 6.49 0.29
N PHE A 50 -5.55 6.24 -0.09
CA PHE A 50 -4.62 7.29 -0.51
C PHE A 50 -4.26 7.28 -2.00
N PHE A 51 -4.55 6.18 -2.73
CA PHE A 51 -4.00 5.97 -4.09
C PHE A 51 -5.04 5.44 -5.08
N HIS A 52 -6.33 5.60 -4.81
CA HIS A 52 -7.42 5.07 -5.64
C HIS A 52 -7.32 5.53 -7.10
N THR A 53 -7.31 6.85 -7.33
CA THR A 53 -7.23 7.44 -8.67
C THR A 53 -5.87 7.18 -9.34
N PHE A 54 -4.79 7.25 -8.55
CA PHE A 54 -3.45 6.92 -9.01
C PHE A 54 -3.37 5.47 -9.54
N MET A 55 -3.92 4.50 -8.82
CA MET A 55 -3.93 3.11 -9.25
C MET A 55 -4.76 2.89 -10.51
N LYS A 56 -5.88 3.59 -10.65
CA LYS A 56 -6.73 3.53 -11.86
C LYS A 56 -5.99 4.07 -13.09
N LYS A 57 -5.27 5.17 -12.92
CA LYS A 57 -4.60 5.90 -14.00
C LYS A 57 -3.26 5.26 -14.40
N GLU A 58 -2.38 5.05 -13.44
CA GLU A 58 -0.98 4.66 -13.68
C GLU A 58 -0.78 3.15 -13.77
N LYS A 59 -1.74 2.35 -13.30
CA LYS A 59 -1.65 0.88 -13.28
C LYS A 59 -0.31 0.37 -12.71
N PRO A 60 0.09 0.81 -11.50
CA PRO A 60 1.41 0.50 -10.97
C PRO A 60 1.55 -0.98 -10.58
N TYR A 61 2.80 -1.43 -10.49
CA TYR A 61 3.13 -2.59 -9.67
C TYR A 61 3.05 -2.22 -8.21
N VAL A 62 2.19 -2.90 -7.43
CA VAL A 62 1.91 -2.55 -6.04
C VAL A 62 2.70 -3.43 -5.08
N VAL A 63 3.39 -2.82 -4.12
CA VAL A 63 4.14 -3.50 -3.06
C VAL A 63 3.53 -3.18 -1.70
N LEU A 64 2.89 -4.16 -1.08
CA LEU A 64 2.43 -4.06 0.31
C LEU A 64 3.58 -4.41 1.27
N VAL A 65 4.02 -3.43 2.06
CA VAL A 65 5.18 -3.56 2.95
C VAL A 65 4.86 -4.38 4.19
N SER A 66 3.64 -4.24 4.74
CA SER A 66 3.25 -4.96 5.97
C SER A 66 1.87 -5.61 5.86
N THR A 67 1.83 -6.94 6.00
CA THR A 67 0.56 -7.68 6.05
C THR A 67 -0.08 -7.70 7.43
N GLY A 68 0.64 -7.34 8.50
CA GLY A 68 0.18 -7.51 9.89
C GLY A 68 -0.18 -8.95 10.24
N PHE A 69 0.14 -9.93 9.36
CA PHE A 69 -0.25 -11.35 9.46
C PHE A 69 -1.77 -11.60 9.53
N SER A 70 -2.57 -10.69 9.02
CA SER A 70 -4.02 -10.81 8.98
C SER A 70 -4.48 -11.47 7.69
N LEU A 71 -5.00 -12.70 7.78
CA LEU A 71 -5.54 -13.41 6.60
C LEU A 71 -6.74 -12.70 5.98
N THR A 72 -7.59 -12.10 6.81
CA THR A 72 -8.75 -11.34 6.32
C THR A 72 -8.30 -10.16 5.48
N ARG A 73 -7.43 -9.30 6.04
CA ARG A 73 -6.92 -8.13 5.32
C ARG A 73 -6.10 -8.51 4.08
N MET A 74 -5.37 -9.64 4.12
CA MET A 74 -4.67 -10.17 2.93
C MET A 74 -5.64 -10.58 1.81
N LYS A 75 -6.78 -11.20 2.16
CA LYS A 75 -7.83 -11.53 1.17
C LYS A 75 -8.44 -10.27 0.58
N GLU A 76 -8.72 -9.28 1.42
CA GLU A 76 -9.24 -7.97 1.01
C GLU A 76 -8.27 -7.25 0.06
N PHE A 77 -6.99 -7.16 0.42
CA PHE A 77 -5.95 -6.59 -0.45
C PHE A 77 -5.86 -7.30 -1.81
N LYS A 78 -5.84 -8.65 -1.82
CA LYS A 78 -5.82 -9.42 -3.08
C LYS A 78 -7.06 -9.17 -3.93
N ALA A 79 -8.22 -9.01 -3.31
CA ALA A 79 -9.46 -8.68 -4.01
C ALA A 79 -9.41 -7.27 -4.61
N ALA A 80 -8.85 -6.28 -3.90
CA ALA A 80 -8.62 -4.94 -4.41
C ALA A 80 -7.66 -4.95 -5.60
N MET A 81 -6.52 -5.62 -5.49
CA MET A 81 -5.58 -5.75 -6.62
C MET A 81 -6.21 -6.40 -7.85
N LYS A 82 -7.05 -7.42 -7.64
CA LYS A 82 -7.83 -8.04 -8.73
C LYS A 82 -8.84 -7.06 -9.34
N HIS A 83 -9.54 -6.27 -8.53
CA HIS A 83 -10.48 -5.25 -8.99
C HIS A 83 -9.80 -4.24 -9.93
N TYR A 84 -8.64 -3.72 -9.52
CA TYR A 84 -7.86 -2.78 -10.34
C TYR A 84 -7.12 -3.43 -11.52
N GLY A 85 -7.03 -4.77 -11.56
CA GLY A 85 -6.24 -5.51 -12.56
C GLY A 85 -4.74 -5.32 -12.39
N LEU A 86 -4.25 -5.16 -11.15
CA LEU A 86 -2.87 -4.83 -10.84
C LEU A 86 -2.04 -6.03 -10.43
N ARG A 87 -0.77 -6.00 -10.80
CA ARG A 87 0.24 -6.91 -10.26
C ARG A 87 0.75 -6.38 -8.93
N TYR A 88 1.03 -7.31 -8.02
CA TYR A 88 1.43 -6.95 -6.66
C TYR A 88 2.38 -7.96 -6.02
N ASN A 89 3.06 -7.50 -4.99
CA ASN A 89 3.75 -8.33 -4.00
C ASN A 89 3.39 -7.87 -2.58
N TYR A 90 3.64 -8.72 -1.59
CA TYR A 90 3.45 -8.36 -0.19
C TYR A 90 4.50 -9.01 0.71
N HIS A 91 4.82 -8.32 1.80
CA HIS A 91 5.84 -8.74 2.76
C HIS A 91 5.28 -8.96 4.15
N CYS A 92 5.93 -9.86 4.90
CA CYS A 92 5.52 -10.26 6.24
C CYS A 92 6.18 -9.39 7.31
N LEU A 93 5.74 -8.15 7.44
CA LEU A 93 6.05 -7.34 8.61
C LEU A 93 4.83 -7.24 9.54
N LYS A 94 5.07 -7.00 10.83
CA LYS A 94 4.01 -6.60 11.75
C LYS A 94 3.55 -5.19 11.40
N SER A 95 2.27 -4.89 11.60
CA SER A 95 1.67 -3.58 11.28
C SER A 95 2.33 -2.39 12.02
N ARG A 96 3.03 -2.66 13.11
CA ARG A 96 3.78 -1.68 13.90
C ARG A 96 5.25 -2.05 14.03
N ASP A 97 5.84 -2.59 12.95
CA ASP A 97 7.27 -2.88 12.91
C ASP A 97 8.01 -1.56 12.62
N GLU A 98 8.69 -1.04 13.61
CA GLU A 98 9.41 0.25 13.51
C GLU A 98 10.84 0.09 12.99
N ARG A 99 11.25 -1.13 12.63
CA ARG A 99 12.61 -1.42 12.14
C ARG A 99 12.80 -0.89 10.72
N THR A 100 13.37 0.28 10.63
CA THR A 100 13.62 0.98 9.35
C THR A 100 14.49 0.15 8.40
N GLU A 101 15.51 -0.55 8.91
CA GLU A 101 16.42 -1.38 8.10
C GLU A 101 15.69 -2.50 7.36
N LYS A 102 14.65 -3.09 7.97
CA LYS A 102 13.85 -4.11 7.29
C LYS A 102 13.00 -3.53 6.18
N ILE A 103 12.41 -2.36 6.42
CA ILE A 103 11.61 -1.65 5.42
C ILE A 103 12.51 -1.23 4.25
N GLU A 104 13.68 -0.65 4.53
CA GLU A 104 14.66 -0.30 3.51
C GLU A 104 15.11 -1.51 2.69
N SER A 105 15.38 -2.64 3.36
CA SER A 105 15.75 -3.89 2.69
C SER A 105 14.65 -4.39 1.74
N ILE A 106 13.39 -4.33 2.16
CA ILE A 106 12.24 -4.70 1.32
C ILE A 106 12.16 -3.77 0.10
N ILE A 107 12.17 -2.46 0.32
CA ILE A 107 12.05 -1.46 -0.75
C ILE A 107 13.20 -1.60 -1.74
N LYS A 108 14.46 -1.69 -1.26
CA LYS A 108 15.63 -1.91 -2.10
C LYS A 108 15.49 -3.17 -2.97
N LYS A 109 15.06 -4.28 -2.37
CA LYS A 109 14.83 -5.54 -3.08
C LYS A 109 13.75 -5.40 -4.15
N GLU A 110 12.64 -4.72 -3.86
CA GLU A 110 11.56 -4.55 -4.84
C GLU A 110 11.98 -3.61 -5.99
N LEU A 111 12.72 -2.55 -5.70
CA LEU A 111 13.23 -1.62 -6.72
C LEU A 111 14.18 -2.31 -7.72
N THR A 112 14.88 -3.37 -7.33
CA THR A 112 15.78 -4.13 -8.24
C THR A 112 15.04 -5.14 -9.14
N ARG A 113 13.72 -5.29 -8.99
CA ARG A 113 12.92 -6.29 -9.75
C ARG A 113 12.34 -5.77 -11.05
N GLY A 114 12.34 -4.45 -11.25
CA GLY A 114 11.82 -3.82 -12.45
C GLY A 114 12.61 -2.58 -12.83
N GLU A 115 12.37 -2.11 -14.06
CA GLU A 115 12.93 -0.84 -14.56
C GLU A 115 11.92 0.28 -14.35
N PHE A 116 11.82 0.74 -13.10
CA PHE A 116 10.85 1.77 -12.74
C PHE A 116 11.35 3.17 -13.10
N THR A 117 10.46 3.97 -13.67
CA THR A 117 10.68 5.39 -13.98
C THR A 117 9.92 6.32 -13.03
N LEU A 118 8.93 5.76 -12.32
CA LEU A 118 8.13 6.46 -11.33
C LEU A 118 7.94 5.59 -10.09
N CYS A 119 8.27 6.14 -8.91
CA CYS A 119 7.93 5.57 -7.62
C CYS A 119 6.85 6.41 -6.95
N CYS A 120 5.94 5.77 -6.24
CA CYS A 120 4.93 6.44 -5.42
C CYS A 120 4.85 5.79 -4.04
N SER A 121 4.64 6.57 -3.00
CA SER A 121 4.47 6.06 -1.64
C SER A 121 3.83 7.08 -0.70
N HIS A 122 3.78 6.74 0.58
CA HIS A 122 3.41 7.62 1.68
C HIS A 122 4.36 8.82 1.82
N SER A 123 3.88 9.90 2.47
CA SER A 123 4.72 11.04 2.83
C SER A 123 5.72 10.70 3.95
N GLU A 124 6.77 11.50 4.07
CA GLU A 124 7.74 11.36 5.17
C GLU A 124 7.16 11.73 6.54
N SER A 125 6.12 12.52 6.57
CA SER A 125 5.32 12.86 7.77
C SER A 125 4.27 11.81 8.10
N GLY A 126 3.95 10.91 7.14
CA GLY A 126 3.00 9.80 7.30
C GLY A 126 1.56 10.27 7.35
N GLU A 127 1.18 11.18 6.44
CA GLU A 127 -0.14 11.80 6.24
C GLU A 127 -0.71 12.44 7.53
N TYR A 128 -1.05 11.62 8.50
CA TYR A 128 -1.56 12.00 9.83
C TYR A 128 -0.61 11.61 10.98
N GLY A 129 0.65 11.30 10.64
CA GLY A 129 1.68 10.97 11.63
C GLY A 129 1.90 9.49 11.88
N HIS A 130 1.31 8.59 11.06
CA HIS A 130 1.46 7.14 11.24
C HIS A 130 2.92 6.69 11.03
N MET A 131 3.50 6.01 12.03
CA MET A 131 4.93 5.66 12.04
C MET A 131 5.35 4.77 10.86
N MET A 132 4.53 3.78 10.50
CA MET A 132 4.85 2.88 9.38
C MET A 132 4.83 3.63 8.04
N HIS A 133 3.88 4.55 7.84
CA HIS A 133 3.83 5.41 6.66
C HIS A 133 5.09 6.28 6.57
N LYS A 134 5.49 6.92 7.67
CA LYS A 134 6.75 7.69 7.76
C LYS A 134 7.96 6.86 7.35
N ASN A 135 8.05 5.64 7.86
CA ASN A 135 9.20 4.78 7.58
C ASN A 135 9.22 4.34 6.12
N VAL A 136 8.06 4.02 5.53
CA VAL A 136 7.95 3.68 4.09
C VAL A 136 8.29 4.90 3.23
N GLY A 137 7.70 6.06 3.50
CA GLY A 137 7.96 7.30 2.77
C GLY A 137 9.44 7.70 2.80
N LYS A 138 10.07 7.72 3.98
CA LYS A 138 11.51 8.00 4.13
C LYS A 138 12.39 7.01 3.38
N ALA A 139 12.06 5.72 3.45
CA ALA A 139 12.84 4.69 2.77
C ALA A 139 12.70 4.79 1.25
N VAL A 140 11.51 5.07 0.71
CA VAL A 140 11.32 5.29 -0.72
C VAL A 140 12.05 6.54 -1.18
N LYS A 141 11.94 7.66 -0.48
CA LYS A 141 12.70 8.89 -0.80
C LYS A 141 14.20 8.63 -0.86
N LYS A 142 14.73 7.91 0.13
CA LYS A 142 16.17 7.59 0.24
C LYS A 142 16.67 6.67 -0.89
N LEU A 143 15.86 5.69 -1.28
CA LEU A 143 16.30 4.55 -2.10
C LEU A 143 15.82 4.59 -3.55
N SER A 144 14.79 5.39 -3.87
CA SER A 144 14.25 5.45 -5.22
C SER A 144 15.29 5.97 -6.21
N PRO A 145 15.53 5.28 -7.33
CA PRO A 145 16.48 5.75 -8.35
C PRO A 145 15.84 6.70 -9.37
N CYS A 146 14.54 6.94 -9.31
CA CYS A 146 13.75 7.63 -10.32
C CYS A 146 12.87 8.74 -9.70
N ARG A 147 12.04 9.37 -10.54
CA ARG A 147 11.03 10.33 -10.10
C ARG A 147 10.17 9.72 -9.00
N THR A 148 9.89 10.48 -7.96
CA THR A 148 9.17 9.98 -6.78
C THR A 148 8.02 10.91 -6.43
N LEU A 149 6.83 10.33 -6.22
CA LEU A 149 5.64 11.00 -5.69
C LEU A 149 5.36 10.49 -4.28
N SER A 150 4.80 11.35 -3.45
CA SER A 150 4.28 11.00 -2.12
C SER A 150 2.90 11.58 -1.90
N THR A 151 2.15 10.97 -1.00
CA THR A 151 0.87 11.50 -0.53
C THR A 151 1.02 12.90 0.05
N VAL A 152 -0.04 13.69 -0.05
CA VAL A 152 -0.17 15.01 0.59
C VAL A 152 -0.58 14.82 2.05
N ASP A 153 -0.03 15.62 2.95
CA ASP A 153 -0.29 15.56 4.38
C ASP A 153 -1.66 16.16 4.76
N LYS A 154 -2.17 15.78 5.92
CA LYS A 154 -3.49 16.15 6.43
C LYS A 154 -3.74 17.65 6.47
N ASP A 155 -2.73 18.44 6.78
CA ASP A 155 -2.80 19.90 6.87
C ASP A 155 -2.94 20.60 5.50
N LYS A 156 -2.73 19.87 4.41
CA LYS A 156 -2.73 20.39 3.03
C LYS A 156 -3.78 19.75 2.15
N ILE A 157 -4.18 18.50 2.44
CA ILE A 157 -5.08 17.71 1.57
C ILE A 157 -6.48 18.30 1.44
N GLY A 158 -6.91 19.20 2.32
CA GLY A 158 -8.25 19.81 2.28
C GLY A 158 -8.41 20.94 1.24
N GLY A 159 -7.44 21.13 0.34
CA GLY A 159 -7.57 22.09 -0.77
C GLY A 159 -8.43 21.54 -1.91
N ASP A 160 -9.20 22.42 -2.58
CA ASP A 160 -10.10 22.03 -3.68
C ASP A 160 -9.39 21.31 -4.83
N GLU A 161 -8.09 21.56 -5.02
CA GLU A 161 -7.26 20.89 -6.03
C GLU A 161 -7.06 19.38 -5.76
N TYR A 162 -7.40 18.90 -4.58
CA TYR A 162 -7.31 17.49 -4.18
C TYR A 162 -8.67 16.82 -4.04
N GLU A 163 -9.77 17.57 -4.19
CA GLU A 163 -11.12 17.04 -4.09
C GLU A 163 -11.41 16.07 -5.24
N LEU A 164 -11.95 14.91 -4.90
CA LEU A 164 -12.39 13.92 -5.87
C LEU A 164 -13.80 14.26 -6.37
N ASP A 165 -14.10 13.92 -7.60
CA ASP A 165 -15.46 14.00 -8.09
C ASP A 165 -16.37 12.95 -7.41
N GLU A 166 -17.68 13.19 -7.46
CA GLU A 166 -18.67 12.36 -6.78
C GLU A 166 -18.61 10.87 -7.22
N PRO A 167 -18.45 10.52 -8.51
CA PRO A 167 -18.26 9.13 -8.94
C PRO A 167 -17.03 8.44 -8.34
N GLU A 168 -15.90 9.13 -8.22
CA GLU A 168 -14.68 8.57 -7.61
C GLU A 168 -14.85 8.35 -6.10
N ILE A 169 -15.52 9.28 -5.42
CA ILE A 169 -15.88 9.15 -3.99
C ILE A 169 -16.80 7.94 -3.78
N GLU A 170 -17.86 7.80 -4.58
CA GLU A 170 -18.77 6.66 -4.50
C GLU A 170 -18.06 5.33 -4.76
N GLU A 171 -17.21 5.26 -5.77
CA GLU A 171 -16.43 4.06 -6.08
C GLU A 171 -15.52 3.68 -4.90
N LYS A 172 -14.81 4.66 -4.34
CA LYS A 172 -13.94 4.49 -3.19
C LYS A 172 -14.70 3.97 -1.96
N ILE A 173 -15.86 4.56 -1.65
CA ILE A 173 -16.75 4.09 -0.56
C ILE A 173 -17.23 2.66 -0.83
N ASN A 174 -17.61 2.34 -2.07
CA ASN A 174 -18.07 1.01 -2.44
C ASN A 174 -16.96 -0.04 -2.33
N LEU A 175 -15.71 0.30 -2.63
CA LEU A 175 -14.57 -0.58 -2.41
C LEU A 175 -14.38 -0.92 -0.93
N PHE A 176 -14.55 0.04 -0.02
CA PHE A 176 -14.55 -0.25 1.41
C PHE A 176 -15.73 -1.12 1.82
N LYS A 177 -16.94 -0.83 1.36
CA LYS A 177 -18.15 -1.62 1.68
C LYS A 177 -18.11 -3.05 1.15
N CYS A 178 -17.55 -3.26 -0.05
CA CYS A 178 -17.58 -4.56 -0.72
C CYS A 178 -16.31 -5.37 -0.52
N ILE A 179 -15.13 -4.75 -0.50
CA ILE A 179 -13.82 -5.41 -0.45
C ILE A 179 -13.18 -5.26 0.93
N TYR A 180 -12.94 -4.04 1.41
CA TYR A 180 -12.29 -3.77 2.70
C TYR A 180 -13.25 -3.75 3.88
N ARG A 181 -14.13 -4.73 3.95
CA ARG A 181 -15.20 -4.81 4.97
C ARG A 181 -14.70 -4.84 6.41
N SER A 182 -13.50 -5.34 6.64
CA SER A 182 -12.88 -5.34 7.97
C SER A 182 -12.34 -3.96 8.38
N GLN A 183 -12.32 -2.99 7.45
CA GLN A 183 -11.76 -1.65 7.60
C GLN A 183 -12.81 -0.54 7.41
N LEU A 184 -14.11 -0.83 7.56
CA LEU A 184 -15.19 0.15 7.37
C LEU A 184 -15.06 1.40 8.24
N PHE A 185 -14.44 1.28 9.42
CA PHE A 185 -14.19 2.41 10.32
C PHE A 185 -13.33 3.52 9.67
N VAL A 186 -12.55 3.18 8.65
CA VAL A 186 -11.70 4.12 7.89
C VAL A 186 -12.54 5.22 7.25
N LEU A 187 -13.76 4.90 6.80
CA LEU A 187 -14.67 5.88 6.18
C LEU A 187 -15.07 7.00 7.14
N ASP A 188 -15.14 6.73 8.44
CA ASP A 188 -15.48 7.70 9.47
C ASP A 188 -14.25 8.39 10.05
N GLU A 189 -13.19 7.63 10.37
CA GLU A 189 -11.99 8.15 11.01
C GLU A 189 -11.11 9.00 10.07
N TYR A 190 -11.10 8.66 8.77
CA TYR A 190 -10.23 9.29 7.77
C TYR A 190 -11.01 9.97 6.66
N LYS A 191 -12.11 10.62 6.99
CA LYS A 191 -13.08 11.23 6.08
C LYS A 191 -12.46 12.10 4.99
N ILE A 192 -11.46 12.91 5.36
CA ILE A 192 -10.80 13.80 4.40
C ILE A 192 -10.15 13.03 3.24
N TRP A 193 -9.54 11.88 3.49
CA TRP A 193 -8.95 11.05 2.42
C TRP A 193 -9.97 10.17 1.68
N VAL A 194 -11.21 10.08 2.17
CA VAL A 194 -12.29 9.45 1.40
C VAL A 194 -12.72 10.38 0.26
N THR A 195 -12.73 11.68 0.50
CA THR A 195 -13.19 12.70 -0.44
C THR A 195 -12.07 13.42 -1.19
N HIS A 196 -10.81 13.28 -0.75
CA HIS A 196 -9.65 13.93 -1.35
C HIS A 196 -8.53 12.93 -1.60
N GLU A 197 -7.78 13.14 -2.68
CA GLU A 197 -6.57 12.39 -2.99
C GLU A 197 -5.54 13.33 -3.60
N GLY A 198 -4.33 13.34 -3.07
CA GLY A 198 -3.29 14.24 -3.52
C GLY A 198 -1.91 13.60 -3.51
N LEU A 199 -1.15 13.80 -4.58
CA LEU A 199 0.24 13.41 -4.70
C LEU A 199 1.11 14.61 -5.03
N THR A 200 2.26 14.67 -4.40
CA THR A 200 3.25 15.74 -4.61
C THR A 200 4.61 15.14 -4.95
N GLU A 201 5.39 15.90 -5.74
CA GLU A 201 6.73 15.46 -6.11
C GLU A 201 7.71 15.61 -4.93
N VAL A 202 8.42 14.52 -4.64
CA VAL A 202 9.43 14.50 -3.58
C VAL A 202 10.70 15.16 -4.08
N LYS A 203 11.04 16.32 -3.51
CA LYS A 203 12.32 17.00 -3.78
C LYS A 203 13.45 16.22 -3.11
N ARG A 204 14.48 15.90 -3.86
CA ARG A 204 15.72 15.26 -3.39
C ARG A 204 16.68 16.27 -2.79
#